data_13f7efbf3f5e6771e70e7f0cea9e9183
#
_entry.id   13f7efbf3f5e6771e70e7f0cea9e9183
#
_cell.length_a   1.000
_cell.length_b   1.000
_cell.length_c   1.000
_cell.angle_alpha   90.00
_cell.angle_beta   90.00
_cell.angle_gamma   90.00
#
_symmetry.space_group_name_H-M   'P 1'
#
loop_
_entity.id
_entity.type
_entity.pdbx_description
1 polymer ?
#
loop_
_entity_poly.entity_id
_entity_poly.type
_entity_poly.pdbx_seq_one_letter_code
_entity_poly.pdbx_strand_id
1 'polypeptide(L)'
;MKRSFGKLFFAVLAAFAVQATYAGDVTAPAGAVRNLTASDFMPHQNSAKEFNETWSYQFVFDNGTRAFVNYSTLYVPGSGKKIGCDMSFWNFKGKSYAVGRQYPPERLKAIKEKNTIDIKGEYAMENKPGKGHRVYFTADKGGKFFMDLTFESAEQGKVQGDGVWKVGSEKFAQYVHIPYGRVAGRIGYNEDTISVKGYAYMDQTWQTVQATDLAVRSINFSTNTRSPFYAGRISMTEKGGLFGYALYNSGEGTKLLLPTQVKDGEDNYSGKKFPKNKLTIAWKEGAPELSFPVNKTYQKASLLDKVDGWFAKKAMKIAAGGEILFYRGRSDASHNKKLDWTVTGAKD
;
A
#
# COMPACT_ATOMS: atom_id res chain seq x y z
N MET A 1 35.99 -11.17 33.92
CA MET A 1 35.77 -11.80 32.59
C MET A 1 35.12 -10.78 31.70
N LYS A 2 35.90 -9.98 30.95
CA LYS A 2 35.46 -9.04 29.91
C LYS A 2 35.74 -9.73 28.57
N ARG A 3 34.73 -10.20 27.85
CA ARG A 3 34.88 -10.74 26.50
C ARG A 3 33.86 -10.13 25.57
N SER A 4 34.40 -9.32 24.68
CA SER A 4 34.23 -9.38 23.23
C SER A 4 32.80 -9.39 22.70
N PHE A 5 32.06 -8.28 22.88
CA PHE A 5 30.84 -7.97 22.07
C PHE A 5 31.11 -6.98 20.93
N GLY A 6 32.33 -6.48 20.81
CA GLY A 6 32.68 -5.38 19.89
C GLY A 6 33.05 -5.77 18.45
N LYS A 7 33.27 -7.05 18.13
CA LYS A 7 33.78 -7.46 16.82
C LYS A 7 32.73 -7.99 15.84
N LEU A 8 31.52 -8.32 16.30
CA LEU A 8 30.45 -8.82 15.42
C LEU A 8 29.64 -7.67 14.76
N PHE A 9 29.69 -6.49 15.35
CA PHE A 9 28.89 -5.34 14.90
C PHE A 9 29.49 -4.59 13.69
N PHE A 10 30.82 -4.68 13.49
CA PHE A 10 31.50 -4.01 12.37
C PHE A 10 31.41 -4.78 11.05
N ALA A 11 31.24 -6.08 11.07
CA ALA A 11 31.13 -6.88 9.85
C ALA A 11 29.77 -6.77 9.15
N VAL A 12 28.70 -6.42 9.89
CA VAL A 12 27.35 -6.23 9.33
C VAL A 12 27.20 -4.86 8.67
N LEU A 13 27.95 -3.85 9.12
CA LEU A 13 27.90 -2.49 8.55
C LEU A 13 28.64 -2.35 7.21
N ALA A 14 29.63 -3.19 6.94
CA ALA A 14 30.39 -3.13 5.69
C ALA A 14 29.71 -3.81 4.49
N ALA A 15 28.68 -4.63 4.71
CA ALA A 15 27.93 -5.29 3.63
C ALA A 15 26.79 -4.44 3.04
N PHE A 16 26.49 -3.26 3.60
CA PHE A 16 25.37 -2.41 3.18
C PHE A 16 25.77 -1.21 2.30
N ALA A 17 27.04 -1.09 1.93
CA ALA A 17 27.52 0.04 1.11
C ALA A 17 27.51 -0.24 -0.40
N VAL A 18 26.76 -1.25 -0.88
CA VAL A 18 26.42 -1.31 -2.29
C VAL A 18 25.09 -0.60 -2.47
N GLN A 19 25.12 0.71 -2.61
CA GLN A 19 24.04 1.45 -3.24
C GLN A 19 23.97 0.93 -4.69
N ALA A 20 23.13 -0.05 -4.91
CA ALA A 20 22.71 -0.39 -6.25
C ALA A 20 21.97 0.82 -6.79
N THR A 21 22.61 1.57 -7.67
CA THR A 21 21.97 2.64 -8.45
C THR A 21 21.00 1.98 -9.42
N TYR A 22 19.82 1.66 -8.97
CA TYR A 22 18.73 1.17 -9.82
C TYR A 22 18.11 2.33 -10.56
N ALA A 23 18.75 2.70 -11.62
CA ALA A 23 18.26 3.67 -12.57
C ALA A 23 18.14 2.99 -13.91
N GLY A 24 17.24 2.03 -13.99
CA GLY A 24 16.90 1.34 -15.21
C GLY A 24 15.67 1.93 -15.87
N ASP A 25 15.50 1.63 -17.13
CA ASP A 25 14.30 1.94 -17.89
C ASP A 25 13.10 1.22 -17.27
N VAL A 26 11.98 1.92 -17.20
CA VAL A 26 10.71 1.34 -16.76
C VAL A 26 10.00 0.76 -17.97
N THR A 27 9.62 -0.51 -17.88
CA THR A 27 8.82 -1.18 -18.92
C THR A 27 7.49 -1.62 -18.32
N ALA A 28 6.39 -1.16 -18.93
CA ALA A 28 5.05 -1.56 -18.53
C ALA A 28 4.77 -3.04 -18.86
N PRO A 29 3.82 -3.68 -18.15
CA PRO A 29 3.38 -5.02 -18.47
C PRO A 29 2.90 -5.13 -19.92
N ALA A 30 3.28 -6.20 -20.59
CA ALA A 30 2.80 -6.49 -21.95
C ALA A 30 1.45 -7.24 -21.89
N GLY A 31 0.68 -7.17 -22.98
CA GLY A 31 -0.57 -7.91 -23.14
C GLY A 31 -1.83 -7.05 -22.99
N ALA A 32 -2.97 -7.70 -23.16
CA ALA A 32 -4.28 -7.07 -23.10
C ALA A 32 -4.69 -6.77 -21.63
N VAL A 33 -5.53 -5.76 -21.47
CA VAL A 33 -6.19 -5.50 -20.18
C VAL A 33 -7.24 -6.58 -19.92
N ARG A 34 -7.21 -7.19 -18.75
CA ARG A 34 -8.14 -8.23 -18.31
C ARG A 34 -8.70 -7.92 -16.92
N ASN A 35 -9.79 -8.55 -16.58
CA ASN A 35 -10.30 -8.53 -15.22
C ASN A 35 -9.38 -9.35 -14.30
N LEU A 36 -9.24 -8.91 -13.05
CA LEU A 36 -8.59 -9.70 -12.02
C LEU A 36 -9.47 -10.88 -11.61
N THR A 37 -8.81 -11.98 -11.27
CA THR A 37 -9.44 -13.22 -10.83
C THR A 37 -9.10 -13.52 -9.37
N ALA A 38 -9.71 -14.53 -8.79
CA ALA A 38 -9.38 -14.96 -7.43
C ALA A 38 -7.94 -15.48 -7.31
N SER A 39 -7.38 -16.04 -8.39
CA SER A 39 -5.97 -16.49 -8.39
C SER A 39 -4.96 -15.33 -8.32
N ASP A 40 -5.30 -14.17 -8.87
CA ASP A 40 -4.45 -12.97 -8.78
C ASP A 40 -4.37 -12.43 -7.35
N PHE A 41 -5.31 -12.79 -6.49
CA PHE A 41 -5.36 -12.41 -5.09
C PHE A 41 -4.45 -13.26 -4.19
N MET A 42 -4.13 -14.48 -4.61
CA MET A 42 -3.32 -15.40 -3.83
C MET A 42 -1.86 -14.95 -3.74
N PRO A 43 -1.15 -15.34 -2.67
CA PRO A 43 0.27 -15.01 -2.50
C PRO A 43 1.09 -15.49 -3.69
N HIS A 44 1.96 -14.62 -4.18
CA HIS A 44 2.91 -14.93 -5.23
C HIS A 44 4.15 -15.62 -4.66
N GLN A 45 4.64 -16.62 -5.37
CA GLN A 45 5.91 -17.26 -5.05
C GLN A 45 7.03 -16.58 -5.83
N ASN A 46 8.07 -16.15 -5.14
CA ASN A 46 9.25 -15.57 -5.75
C ASN A 46 10.50 -15.96 -4.95
N SER A 47 11.59 -16.29 -5.68
CA SER A 47 12.87 -16.68 -5.10
C SER A 47 13.76 -15.50 -4.69
N ALA A 48 13.42 -14.28 -5.08
CA ALA A 48 14.19 -13.10 -4.70
C ALA A 48 14.29 -12.99 -3.17
N LYS A 49 15.50 -12.76 -2.68
CA LYS A 49 15.78 -12.67 -1.23
C LYS A 49 14.93 -11.59 -0.57
N GLU A 50 14.81 -10.44 -1.22
CA GLU A 50 14.14 -9.26 -0.70
C GLU A 50 12.71 -9.12 -1.24
N PHE A 51 12.13 -10.23 -1.70
CA PHE A 51 10.74 -10.24 -2.14
C PHE A 51 9.80 -9.78 -1.03
N ASN A 52 8.99 -8.78 -1.37
CA ASN A 52 7.95 -8.24 -0.50
C ASN A 52 6.63 -8.25 -1.25
N GLU A 53 5.56 -8.60 -0.56
CA GLU A 53 4.19 -8.57 -1.07
C GLU A 53 3.26 -7.98 -0.02
N THR A 54 2.32 -7.13 -0.43
CA THR A 54 1.41 -6.44 0.49
C THR A 54 0.01 -6.37 -0.09
N TRP A 55 -0.98 -6.73 0.71
CA TRP A 55 -2.40 -6.49 0.51
C TRP A 55 -2.81 -5.28 1.35
N SER A 56 -3.19 -4.19 0.70
CA SER A 56 -3.49 -2.91 1.35
C SER A 56 -4.95 -2.56 1.21
N TYR A 57 -5.59 -2.26 2.33
CA TYR A 57 -6.97 -1.82 2.41
C TYR A 57 -7.05 -0.40 2.95
N GLN A 58 -7.90 0.40 2.34
CA GLN A 58 -8.27 1.73 2.82
C GLN A 58 -9.78 1.81 2.95
N PHE A 59 -10.24 2.18 4.14
CA PHE A 59 -11.66 2.31 4.46
C PHE A 59 -11.98 3.74 4.87
N VAL A 60 -13.09 4.25 4.36
CA VAL A 60 -13.65 5.55 4.72
C VAL A 60 -15.09 5.33 5.12
N PHE A 61 -15.38 5.43 6.41
CA PHE A 61 -16.71 5.20 6.95
C PHE A 61 -17.56 6.46 6.96
N ASP A 62 -18.89 6.28 6.88
CA ASP A 62 -19.87 7.36 6.81
C ASP A 62 -19.87 8.23 8.07
N ASN A 63 -19.40 7.71 9.23
CA ASN A 63 -19.21 8.44 10.48
C ASN A 63 -17.91 9.26 10.55
N GLY A 64 -17.15 9.32 9.46
CA GLY A 64 -15.88 10.06 9.38
C GLY A 64 -14.65 9.31 9.89
N THR A 65 -14.80 8.11 10.47
CA THR A 65 -13.66 7.25 10.82
C THR A 65 -13.00 6.73 9.54
N ARG A 66 -11.67 6.57 9.57
CA ARG A 66 -10.90 5.88 8.53
C ARG A 66 -10.14 4.72 9.13
N ALA A 67 -9.97 3.67 8.34
CA ALA A 67 -9.14 2.55 8.72
C ALA A 67 -8.19 2.17 7.57
N PHE A 68 -7.01 1.70 7.94
CA PHE A 68 -5.99 1.19 7.03
C PHE A 68 -5.56 -0.17 7.55
N VAL A 69 -5.58 -1.18 6.70
CA VAL A 69 -5.15 -2.52 7.04
C VAL A 69 -4.16 -3.00 5.99
N ASN A 70 -3.02 -3.51 6.43
CA ASN A 70 -2.06 -4.15 5.56
C ASN A 70 -1.73 -5.54 6.09
N TYR A 71 -1.75 -6.50 5.18
CA TYR A 71 -1.15 -7.81 5.38
C TYR A 71 0.02 -7.92 4.43
N SER A 72 1.15 -8.41 4.90
CA SER A 72 2.35 -8.44 4.06
C SER A 72 3.23 -9.64 4.33
N THR A 73 3.84 -10.15 3.27
CA THR A 73 5.08 -10.90 3.33
C THR A 73 6.21 -9.93 3.10
N LEU A 74 7.15 -9.80 4.02
CA LEU A 74 8.22 -8.81 3.93
C LEU A 74 9.57 -9.41 4.30
N TYR A 75 10.61 -8.94 3.65
CA TYR A 75 11.98 -9.22 4.05
C TYR A 75 12.48 -8.14 5.02
N VAL A 76 12.91 -8.58 6.20
CA VAL A 76 13.48 -7.69 7.21
C VAL A 76 14.99 -7.95 7.28
N PRO A 77 15.85 -6.97 6.95
CA PRO A 77 17.29 -7.12 7.05
C PRO A 77 17.72 -7.62 8.43
N GLY A 78 18.56 -8.66 8.45
CA GLY A 78 19.03 -9.31 9.69
C GLY A 78 18.02 -10.27 10.35
N SER A 79 16.76 -10.29 9.93
CA SER A 79 15.71 -11.16 10.50
C SER A 79 15.04 -12.09 9.49
N GLY A 80 15.31 -11.91 8.19
CA GLY A 80 14.75 -12.71 7.11
C GLY A 80 13.28 -12.40 6.79
N LYS A 81 12.59 -13.35 6.17
CA LYS A 81 11.17 -13.21 5.80
C LYS A 81 10.27 -13.21 7.03
N LYS A 82 9.30 -12.30 7.03
CA LYS A 82 8.27 -12.15 8.08
C LYS A 82 6.91 -11.94 7.43
N ILE A 83 5.87 -12.24 8.19
CA ILE A 83 4.50 -11.83 7.89
C ILE A 83 4.18 -10.61 8.74
N GLY A 84 3.80 -9.53 8.11
CA GLY A 84 3.35 -8.31 8.77
C GLY A 84 1.82 -8.21 8.75
N CYS A 85 1.23 -7.77 9.86
CA CYS A 85 -0.18 -7.45 9.97
C CYS A 85 -0.29 -6.11 10.67
N ASP A 86 -0.78 -5.11 9.96
CA ASP A 86 -0.88 -3.74 10.46
C ASP A 86 -2.30 -3.23 10.33
N MET A 87 -2.79 -2.58 11.38
CA MET A 87 -4.05 -1.83 11.33
C MET A 87 -3.90 -0.46 11.99
N SER A 88 -4.57 0.52 11.44
CA SER A 88 -4.70 1.82 12.07
C SER A 88 -6.10 2.39 11.88
N PHE A 89 -6.59 3.05 12.94
CA PHE A 89 -7.77 3.90 12.89
C PHE A 89 -7.36 5.37 12.95
N TRP A 90 -8.02 6.18 12.18
CA TRP A 90 -7.99 7.63 12.29
C TRP A 90 -9.40 8.14 12.56
N ASN A 91 -9.54 9.06 13.52
CA ASN A 91 -10.82 9.62 13.97
C ASN A 91 -11.84 8.57 14.49
N PHE A 92 -11.36 7.48 15.11
CA PHE A 92 -12.23 6.56 15.83
C PHE A 92 -12.63 7.21 17.15
N LYS A 93 -13.89 7.66 17.28
CA LYS A 93 -14.37 8.45 18.43
C LYS A 93 -13.45 9.65 18.73
N GLY A 94 -12.98 10.35 17.71
CA GLY A 94 -12.10 11.52 17.82
C GLY A 94 -10.63 11.21 18.07
N LYS A 95 -10.22 9.94 18.15
CA LYS A 95 -8.83 9.53 18.42
C LYS A 95 -8.25 8.68 17.29
N SER A 96 -6.93 8.52 17.30
CA SER A 96 -6.21 7.67 16.34
C SER A 96 -5.45 6.57 17.07
N TYR A 97 -5.48 5.37 16.53
CA TYR A 97 -4.86 4.18 17.09
C TYR A 97 -4.14 3.40 15.98
N ALA A 98 -3.06 2.71 16.34
CA ALA A 98 -2.35 1.86 15.39
C ALA A 98 -1.77 0.63 16.11
N VAL A 99 -1.74 -0.50 15.41
CA VAL A 99 -1.09 -1.73 15.85
C VAL A 99 -0.35 -2.36 14.69
N GLY A 100 0.82 -2.94 14.98
CA GLY A 100 1.59 -3.76 14.06
C GLY A 100 2.03 -5.05 14.74
N ARG A 101 1.90 -6.16 14.02
CA ARG A 101 2.34 -7.49 14.45
C ARG A 101 3.21 -8.10 13.37
N GLN A 102 4.20 -8.88 13.79
CA GLN A 102 5.04 -9.66 12.89
C GLN A 102 5.05 -11.12 13.32
N TYR A 103 5.03 -12.02 12.34
CA TYR A 103 5.03 -13.45 12.55
C TYR A 103 6.04 -14.12 11.63
N PRO A 104 6.50 -15.35 11.98
CA PRO A 104 7.27 -16.17 11.05
C PRO A 104 6.42 -16.56 9.81
N PRO A 105 7.06 -16.81 8.65
CA PRO A 105 6.36 -17.03 7.37
C PRO A 105 5.34 -18.16 7.37
N GLU A 106 5.58 -19.23 8.14
CA GLU A 106 4.70 -20.40 8.25
C GLU A 106 3.34 -20.12 8.90
N ARG A 107 3.15 -18.91 9.44
CA ARG A 107 1.86 -18.48 9.99
C ARG A 107 0.87 -18.01 8.93
N LEU A 108 1.35 -17.72 7.73
CA LEU A 108 0.47 -17.41 6.60
C LEU A 108 0.03 -18.69 5.92
N LYS A 109 -1.26 -18.88 5.78
CA LYS A 109 -1.88 -20.00 5.08
C LYS A 109 -2.74 -19.46 3.94
N ALA A 110 -2.40 -19.82 2.73
CA ALA A 110 -3.22 -19.56 1.55
C ALA A 110 -4.09 -20.77 1.25
N ILE A 111 -5.39 -20.62 1.38
CA ILE A 111 -6.37 -21.68 1.14
C ILE A 111 -7.03 -21.39 -0.21
N LYS A 112 -6.43 -21.94 -1.28
CA LYS A 112 -6.80 -21.64 -2.67
C LYS A 112 -8.26 -21.97 -2.98
N GLU A 113 -8.77 -23.10 -2.48
CA GLU A 113 -10.14 -23.58 -2.71
C GLU A 113 -11.19 -22.64 -2.10
N LYS A 114 -10.80 -21.85 -1.11
CA LYS A 114 -11.63 -20.86 -0.44
C LYS A 114 -11.32 -19.42 -0.82
N ASN A 115 -10.28 -19.20 -1.64
CA ASN A 115 -9.71 -17.88 -1.94
C ASN A 115 -9.46 -17.06 -0.65
N THR A 116 -8.90 -17.72 0.35
CA THR A 116 -8.72 -17.17 1.69
C THR A 116 -7.23 -17.14 2.01
N ILE A 117 -6.82 -16.05 2.61
CA ILE A 117 -5.51 -15.92 3.26
C ILE A 117 -5.75 -15.78 4.75
N ASP A 118 -5.25 -16.73 5.52
CA ASP A 118 -5.33 -16.75 6.98
C ASP A 118 -3.95 -16.58 7.59
N ILE A 119 -3.85 -15.76 8.61
CA ILE A 119 -2.61 -15.54 9.35
C ILE A 119 -2.88 -15.83 10.81
N LYS A 120 -2.47 -17.02 11.25
CA LYS A 120 -2.58 -17.49 12.65
C LYS A 120 -4.03 -17.56 13.18
N GLY A 121 -5.05 -17.47 12.33
CA GLY A 121 -6.46 -17.41 12.77
C GLY A 121 -6.90 -16.08 13.40
N GLU A 122 -6.00 -15.11 13.51
CA GLU A 122 -6.28 -13.77 14.04
C GLU A 122 -6.57 -12.77 12.91
N TYR A 123 -6.17 -13.10 11.69
CA TYR A 123 -6.28 -12.25 10.51
C TYR A 123 -6.74 -13.08 9.32
N ALA A 124 -7.72 -12.60 8.60
CA ALA A 124 -8.21 -13.26 7.41
C ALA A 124 -8.62 -12.25 6.33
N MET A 125 -8.34 -12.62 5.10
CA MET A 125 -8.86 -11.98 3.90
C MET A 125 -9.52 -13.06 3.05
N GLU A 126 -10.77 -12.85 2.69
CA GLU A 126 -11.52 -13.78 1.84
C GLU A 126 -11.99 -13.04 0.60
N ASN A 127 -11.61 -13.56 -0.56
CA ASN A 127 -12.09 -13.05 -1.85
C ASN A 127 -12.98 -14.12 -2.49
N LYS A 128 -14.29 -14.00 -2.31
CA LYS A 128 -15.29 -14.92 -2.89
C LYS A 128 -15.91 -14.27 -4.12
N PRO A 129 -15.49 -14.62 -5.35
CA PRO A 129 -16.08 -14.10 -6.56
C PRO A 129 -17.61 -14.27 -6.56
N GLY A 130 -18.34 -13.19 -6.82
CA GLY A 130 -19.81 -13.19 -6.79
C GLY A 130 -20.47 -13.29 -5.40
N LYS A 131 -19.68 -13.42 -4.33
CA LYS A 131 -20.17 -13.48 -2.93
C LYS A 131 -19.60 -12.41 -2.03
N GLY A 132 -18.76 -11.54 -2.56
CA GLY A 132 -18.14 -10.46 -1.81
C GLY A 132 -16.75 -10.78 -1.28
N HIS A 133 -16.21 -9.83 -0.58
CA HIS A 133 -14.90 -9.85 0.04
C HIS A 133 -15.06 -9.58 1.53
N ARG A 134 -14.25 -10.22 2.38
CA ARG A 134 -14.27 -10.02 3.82
C ARG A 134 -12.86 -9.73 4.31
N VAL A 135 -12.75 -8.81 5.26
CA VAL A 135 -11.52 -8.51 5.98
C VAL A 135 -11.79 -8.67 7.48
N TYR A 136 -10.99 -9.50 8.11
CA TYR A 136 -11.03 -9.75 9.54
C TYR A 136 -9.67 -9.45 10.16
N PHE A 137 -9.64 -8.80 11.30
CA PHE A 137 -8.42 -8.46 12.02
C PHE A 137 -8.68 -8.39 13.52
N THR A 138 -7.87 -9.09 14.31
CA THR A 138 -7.80 -8.89 15.76
C THR A 138 -6.34 -8.75 16.19
N ALA A 139 -6.08 -7.95 17.20
CA ALA A 139 -4.76 -7.88 17.83
C ALA A 139 -4.90 -7.39 19.27
N ASP A 140 -4.07 -7.93 20.14
CA ASP A 140 -3.95 -7.54 21.55
C ASP A 140 -2.52 -7.07 21.80
N LYS A 141 -2.22 -5.83 21.39
CA LYS A 141 -0.94 -5.15 21.64
C LYS A 141 -1.18 -3.65 21.67
N GLY A 142 -0.93 -3.03 22.82
CA GLY A 142 -1.21 -1.61 23.00
C GLY A 142 -2.71 -1.27 23.02
N GLY A 143 -3.55 -2.26 23.30
CA GLY A 143 -5.00 -2.25 23.27
C GLY A 143 -5.56 -3.39 22.43
N LYS A 144 -6.84 -3.70 22.61
CA LYS A 144 -7.56 -4.73 21.84
C LYS A 144 -8.12 -4.11 20.58
N PHE A 145 -7.57 -4.51 19.44
CA PHE A 145 -8.06 -4.09 18.12
C PHE A 145 -8.98 -5.14 17.52
N PHE A 146 -10.03 -4.68 16.88
CA PHE A 146 -11.01 -5.54 16.21
C PHE A 146 -11.49 -4.92 14.90
N MET A 147 -11.63 -5.73 13.87
CA MET A 147 -12.29 -5.41 12.61
C MET A 147 -12.90 -6.66 12.01
N ASP A 148 -14.15 -6.57 11.59
CA ASP A 148 -14.84 -7.56 10.79
C ASP A 148 -15.74 -6.84 9.80
N LEU A 149 -15.28 -6.77 8.56
CA LEU A 149 -15.92 -6.03 7.48
C LEU A 149 -16.24 -6.94 6.30
N THR A 150 -17.43 -6.83 5.76
CA THR A 150 -17.85 -7.49 4.54
C THR A 150 -18.15 -6.45 3.48
N PHE A 151 -17.71 -6.74 2.26
CA PHE A 151 -18.01 -5.92 1.09
C PHE A 151 -19.40 -6.30 0.58
N GLU A 152 -20.34 -5.35 0.62
CA GLU A 152 -21.71 -5.51 0.11
C GLU A 152 -21.73 -5.44 -1.42
N SER A 153 -20.83 -4.64 -1.99
CA SER A 153 -20.60 -4.55 -3.43
C SER A 153 -19.15 -4.12 -3.69
N ALA A 154 -18.59 -4.58 -4.79
CA ALA A 154 -17.27 -4.20 -5.23
C ALA A 154 -17.22 -4.09 -6.76
N GLU A 155 -16.64 -3.01 -7.26
CA GLU A 155 -16.25 -2.90 -8.66
C GLU A 155 -15.06 -3.82 -8.92
N GLN A 156 -15.13 -4.55 -10.03
CA GLN A 156 -14.07 -5.50 -10.37
C GLN A 156 -12.82 -4.81 -10.84
N GLY A 157 -11.70 -5.20 -10.25
CA GLY A 157 -10.39 -4.72 -10.64
C GLY A 157 -9.93 -5.26 -12.00
N LYS A 158 -9.01 -4.53 -12.61
CA LYS A 158 -8.39 -4.88 -13.89
C LYS A 158 -6.87 -4.77 -13.79
N VAL A 159 -6.20 -5.49 -14.68
CA VAL A 159 -4.74 -5.48 -14.82
C VAL A 159 -4.37 -5.60 -16.30
N GLN A 160 -3.23 -5.05 -16.68
CA GLN A 160 -2.66 -5.28 -18.00
C GLN A 160 -1.75 -6.51 -17.96
N GLY A 161 -1.97 -7.48 -18.86
CA GLY A 161 -1.19 -8.70 -18.95
C GLY A 161 -1.10 -9.45 -17.62
N ASP A 162 0.14 -9.65 -17.16
CA ASP A 162 0.47 -10.26 -15.87
C ASP A 162 0.58 -9.24 -14.71
N GLY A 163 0.48 -7.94 -14.98
CA GLY A 163 0.61 -6.87 -13.99
C GLY A 163 2.05 -6.52 -13.62
N VAL A 164 3.04 -7.17 -14.23
CA VAL A 164 4.46 -7.08 -13.84
C VAL A 164 5.19 -6.00 -14.61
N TRP A 165 5.64 -4.98 -13.94
CA TRP A 165 6.54 -3.94 -14.43
C TRP A 165 7.99 -4.39 -14.30
N LYS A 166 8.83 -4.05 -15.25
CA LYS A 166 10.28 -4.11 -15.11
C LYS A 166 10.79 -2.71 -14.75
N VAL A 167 11.56 -2.62 -13.68
CA VAL A 167 12.17 -1.38 -13.21
C VAL A 167 13.66 -1.65 -13.05
N GLY A 168 14.43 -1.36 -14.12
CA GLY A 168 15.80 -1.83 -14.26
C GLY A 168 15.86 -3.37 -14.33
N SER A 169 16.67 -3.97 -13.46
CA SER A 169 16.74 -5.42 -13.27
C SER A 169 15.61 -6.00 -12.43
N GLU A 170 14.88 -5.14 -11.74
CA GLU A 170 13.92 -5.52 -10.73
C GLU A 170 12.49 -5.60 -11.27
N LYS A 171 11.62 -6.22 -10.49
CA LYS A 171 10.20 -6.39 -10.83
C LYS A 171 9.33 -5.78 -9.76
N PHE A 172 8.26 -5.17 -10.23
CA PHE A 172 7.16 -4.67 -9.42
C PHE A 172 5.84 -5.11 -10.05
N ALA A 173 4.89 -5.53 -9.24
CA ALA A 173 3.54 -5.75 -9.72
C ALA A 173 2.51 -5.01 -8.86
N GLN A 174 1.42 -4.65 -9.51
CA GLN A 174 0.28 -4.02 -8.86
C GLN A 174 -1.00 -4.66 -9.39
N TYR A 175 -1.91 -4.95 -8.45
CA TYR A 175 -3.24 -5.47 -8.73
C TYR A 175 -4.24 -4.64 -7.92
N VAL A 176 -4.99 -3.78 -8.58
CA VAL A 176 -6.10 -3.04 -7.95
C VAL A 176 -7.32 -3.95 -7.98
N HIS A 177 -7.52 -4.74 -6.91
CA HIS A 177 -8.59 -5.73 -6.83
C HIS A 177 -9.97 -5.09 -6.67
N ILE A 178 -10.04 -4.06 -5.81
CA ILE A 178 -11.27 -3.35 -5.51
C ILE A 178 -11.01 -1.85 -5.66
N PRO A 179 -11.24 -1.27 -6.85
CA PRO A 179 -11.06 0.16 -7.05
C PRO A 179 -12.10 0.99 -6.28
N TYR A 180 -13.27 0.41 -6.05
CA TYR A 180 -14.34 0.95 -5.25
C TYR A 180 -15.22 -0.18 -4.73
N GLY A 181 -15.52 -0.18 -3.44
CA GLY A 181 -16.45 -1.11 -2.81
C GLY A 181 -17.24 -0.47 -1.69
N ARG A 182 -18.49 -0.91 -1.50
CA ARG A 182 -19.30 -0.61 -0.31
C ARG A 182 -19.02 -1.67 0.74
N VAL A 183 -18.79 -1.24 1.97
CA VAL A 183 -18.51 -2.13 3.10
C VAL A 183 -19.43 -1.86 4.27
N ALA A 184 -19.74 -2.91 5.02
CA ALA A 184 -20.41 -2.84 6.30
C ALA A 184 -19.81 -3.85 7.28
N GLY A 185 -19.96 -3.60 8.57
CA GLY A 185 -19.50 -4.49 9.62
C GLY A 185 -19.23 -3.78 10.92
N ARG A 186 -18.24 -4.25 11.67
CA ARG A 186 -17.88 -3.72 12.98
C ARG A 186 -16.38 -3.45 13.08
N ILE A 187 -16.04 -2.38 13.77
CA ILE A 187 -14.67 -2.07 14.16
C ILE A 187 -14.62 -1.73 15.65
N GLY A 188 -13.49 -1.97 16.30
CA GLY A 188 -13.38 -1.72 17.73
C GLY A 188 -11.96 -1.46 18.22
N TYR A 189 -11.89 -0.78 19.35
CA TYR A 189 -10.68 -0.59 20.13
C TYR A 189 -11.02 -0.69 21.62
N ASN A 190 -10.38 -1.61 22.33
CA ASN A 190 -10.68 -2.01 23.72
C ASN A 190 -12.16 -2.44 23.86
N GLU A 191 -12.88 -1.84 24.78
CA GLU A 191 -14.29 -2.14 25.04
C GLU A 191 -15.24 -1.44 24.03
N ASP A 192 -14.72 -0.49 23.25
CA ASP A 192 -15.49 0.25 22.27
C ASP A 192 -15.59 -0.52 20.96
N THR A 193 -16.79 -0.95 20.62
CA THR A 193 -17.10 -1.54 19.30
C THR A 193 -18.26 -0.76 18.69
N ILE A 194 -18.11 -0.40 17.40
CA ILE A 194 -19.14 0.31 16.64
C ILE A 194 -19.43 -0.39 15.31
N SER A 195 -20.70 -0.35 14.92
CA SER A 195 -21.11 -0.73 13.57
C SER A 195 -20.78 0.39 12.61
N VAL A 196 -20.27 0.04 11.45
CA VAL A 196 -19.85 0.99 10.42
C VAL A 196 -20.36 0.58 9.04
N LYS A 197 -20.60 1.58 8.20
CA LYS A 197 -20.79 1.46 6.76
C LYS A 197 -19.93 2.48 6.07
N GLY A 198 -19.53 2.23 4.82
CA GLY A 198 -18.70 3.17 4.09
C GLY A 198 -18.18 2.60 2.78
N TYR A 199 -17.00 3.08 2.40
CA TYR A 199 -16.33 2.75 1.15
C TYR A 199 -14.97 2.15 1.43
N ALA A 200 -14.51 1.32 0.48
CA ALA A 200 -13.19 0.74 0.54
C ALA A 200 -12.52 0.72 -0.83
N TYR A 201 -11.21 0.77 -0.78
CA TYR A 201 -10.27 0.49 -1.84
C TYR A 201 -9.35 -0.63 -1.40
N MET A 202 -8.95 -1.51 -2.34
CA MET A 202 -7.98 -2.56 -2.06
C MET A 202 -7.04 -2.77 -3.23
N ASP A 203 -5.75 -2.72 -2.96
CA ASP A 203 -4.70 -3.13 -3.88
C ASP A 203 -3.76 -4.19 -3.28
N GLN A 204 -3.12 -4.95 -4.15
CA GLN A 204 -2.03 -5.84 -3.85
C GLN A 204 -0.82 -5.42 -4.67
N THR A 205 0.33 -5.37 -4.03
CA THR A 205 1.59 -5.10 -4.72
C THR A 205 2.65 -6.09 -4.29
N TRP A 206 3.54 -6.47 -5.21
CA TRP A 206 4.76 -7.18 -4.83
C TRP A 206 5.96 -6.64 -5.60
N GLN A 207 7.16 -6.86 -5.04
CA GLN A 207 8.42 -6.41 -5.63
C GLN A 207 9.58 -7.30 -5.21
N THR A 208 10.64 -7.30 -6.00
CA THR A 208 11.81 -8.16 -5.82
C THR A 208 12.90 -7.56 -4.93
N VAL A 209 12.79 -6.26 -4.61
CA VAL A 209 13.70 -5.48 -3.74
C VAL A 209 12.92 -4.68 -2.71
N GLN A 210 13.61 -3.97 -1.82
CA GLN A 210 12.96 -3.05 -0.90
C GLN A 210 12.26 -1.92 -1.67
N ALA A 211 11.13 -1.43 -1.13
CA ALA A 211 10.33 -0.40 -1.80
C ALA A 211 11.12 0.91 -2.01
N THR A 212 12.03 1.22 -1.11
CA THR A 212 12.91 2.40 -1.18
C THR A 212 13.95 2.31 -2.28
N ASP A 213 14.36 1.10 -2.65
CA ASP A 213 15.32 0.89 -3.73
C ASP A 213 14.65 0.95 -5.10
N LEU A 214 13.34 0.72 -5.12
CA LEU A 214 12.55 0.74 -6.34
C LEU A 214 11.98 2.12 -6.66
N ALA A 215 11.51 2.84 -5.65
CA ALA A 215 10.82 4.12 -5.81
C ALA A 215 11.21 5.16 -4.76
N VAL A 216 11.52 6.36 -5.20
CA VAL A 216 11.72 7.51 -4.31
C VAL A 216 10.41 8.06 -3.78
N ARG A 217 9.32 7.86 -4.53
CA ARG A 217 7.98 8.31 -4.15
C ARG A 217 6.89 7.39 -4.72
N SER A 218 5.88 7.15 -3.91
CA SER A 218 4.64 6.50 -4.34
C SER A 218 3.43 7.34 -3.94
N ILE A 219 2.47 7.45 -4.84
CA ILE A 219 1.22 8.17 -4.66
C ILE A 219 0.10 7.16 -4.83
N ASN A 220 -0.60 6.83 -3.75
CA ASN A 220 -1.80 6.00 -3.76
C ASN A 220 -3.01 6.91 -3.60
N PHE A 221 -4.08 6.66 -4.35
CA PHE A 221 -5.27 7.48 -4.32
C PHE A 221 -6.54 6.69 -4.65
N SER A 222 -7.65 7.09 -4.06
CA SER A 222 -8.97 6.57 -4.38
C SER A 222 -10.04 7.62 -4.16
N THR A 223 -11.02 7.68 -5.07
CA THR A 223 -12.22 8.48 -4.87
C THR A 223 -13.28 7.66 -4.14
N ASN A 224 -14.13 8.34 -3.36
CA ASN A 224 -15.19 7.69 -2.58
C ASN A 224 -16.53 7.71 -3.32
N THR A 225 -16.50 7.54 -4.64
CA THR A 225 -17.68 7.56 -5.50
C THR A 225 -17.65 6.35 -6.42
N ARG A 226 -18.80 5.78 -6.72
CA ARG A 226 -18.91 4.65 -7.61
C ARG A 226 -18.63 5.04 -9.08
N SER A 227 -19.05 6.22 -9.46
CA SER A 227 -18.87 6.74 -10.82
C SER A 227 -19.03 8.27 -10.82
N PRO A 228 -18.14 9.01 -11.48
CA PRO A 228 -16.84 8.54 -11.90
C PRO A 228 -15.91 8.27 -10.71
N PHE A 229 -14.99 7.32 -10.85
CA PHE A 229 -13.94 7.11 -9.87
C PHE A 229 -12.55 7.09 -10.50
N TYR A 230 -11.54 7.41 -9.69
CA TYR A 230 -10.12 7.10 -9.91
C TYR A 230 -9.62 6.31 -8.71
N ALA A 231 -8.90 5.23 -8.95
CA ALA A 231 -8.28 4.44 -7.89
C ALA A 231 -7.00 3.78 -8.38
N GLY A 232 -5.92 3.92 -7.65
CA GLY A 232 -4.65 3.31 -8.04
C GLY A 232 -3.44 3.82 -7.29
N ARG A 233 -2.28 3.45 -7.79
CA ARG A 233 -0.98 3.83 -7.26
C ARG A 233 -0.03 4.12 -8.40
N ILE A 234 0.68 5.24 -8.29
CA ILE A 234 1.75 5.63 -9.21
C ILE A 234 3.02 5.79 -8.39
N SER A 235 4.09 5.18 -8.85
CA SER A 235 5.41 5.25 -8.22
C SER A 235 6.42 5.86 -9.18
N MET A 236 7.44 6.50 -8.62
CA MET A 236 8.48 7.20 -9.35
C MET A 236 9.85 6.66 -8.97
N THR A 237 10.65 6.30 -9.95
CA THR A 237 12.09 5.98 -9.77
C THR A 237 12.89 7.26 -9.52
N GLU A 238 14.13 7.12 -9.03
CA GLU A 238 15.04 8.26 -8.83
C GLU A 238 15.33 9.04 -10.13
N LYS A 239 15.29 8.37 -11.29
CA LYS A 239 15.46 9.00 -12.61
C LYS A 239 14.18 9.57 -13.20
N GLY A 240 13.06 9.55 -12.45
CA GLY A 240 11.78 10.10 -12.88
C GLY A 240 10.93 9.15 -13.74
N GLY A 241 11.35 7.88 -13.90
CA GLY A 241 10.51 6.86 -14.54
C GLY A 241 9.24 6.60 -13.73
N LEU A 242 8.09 6.50 -14.39
CA LEU A 242 6.80 6.25 -13.78
C LEU A 242 6.38 4.80 -13.95
N PHE A 243 5.86 4.18 -12.89
CA PHE A 243 5.29 2.83 -12.93
C PHE A 243 4.08 2.70 -12.00
N GLY A 244 3.30 1.64 -12.22
CA GLY A 244 1.99 1.50 -11.61
C GLY A 244 0.88 2.08 -12.52
N TYR A 245 -0.36 1.94 -12.11
CA TYR A 245 -1.51 2.34 -12.91
C TYR A 245 -2.67 2.80 -12.02
N ALA A 246 -3.66 3.41 -12.67
CA ALA A 246 -4.96 3.66 -12.07
C ALA A 246 -6.08 2.98 -12.85
N LEU A 247 -7.19 2.74 -12.16
CA LEU A 247 -8.47 2.41 -12.76
C LEU A 247 -9.36 3.65 -12.73
N TYR A 248 -10.01 3.91 -13.84
CA TYR A 248 -10.94 5.00 -14.04
C TYR A 248 -12.26 4.48 -14.57
N ASN A 249 -13.36 4.96 -14.02
CA ASN A 249 -14.70 4.67 -14.52
C ASN A 249 -15.49 5.97 -14.65
N SER A 250 -15.90 6.30 -15.87
CA SER A 250 -16.75 7.48 -16.18
C SER A 250 -18.25 7.20 -16.07
N GLY A 251 -18.63 5.94 -15.83
CA GLY A 251 -20.01 5.45 -15.98
C GLY A 251 -20.19 4.50 -17.17
N GLU A 252 -19.25 4.49 -18.11
CA GLU A 252 -19.27 3.65 -19.33
C GLU A 252 -18.43 2.37 -19.17
N GLY A 253 -17.96 2.09 -17.96
CA GLY A 253 -17.10 0.97 -17.64
C GLY A 253 -15.71 1.39 -17.18
N THR A 254 -14.99 0.42 -16.61
CA THR A 254 -13.69 0.66 -16.00
C THR A 254 -12.58 0.56 -17.05
N LYS A 255 -11.75 1.60 -17.17
CA LYS A 255 -10.54 1.67 -18.00
C LYS A 255 -9.30 1.61 -17.11
N LEU A 256 -8.23 0.99 -17.61
CA LEU A 256 -6.91 1.04 -16.99
C LEU A 256 -6.13 2.20 -17.60
N LEU A 257 -5.50 3.02 -16.76
CA LEU A 257 -4.78 4.22 -17.14
C LEU A 257 -3.31 4.11 -16.77
N LEU A 258 -2.42 4.31 -17.73
CA LEU A 258 -0.98 4.38 -17.51
C LEU A 258 -0.54 5.85 -17.35
N PRO A 259 0.28 6.18 -16.34
CA PRO A 259 0.75 7.55 -16.15
C PRO A 259 1.77 7.93 -17.24
N THR A 260 1.65 9.14 -17.75
CA THR A 260 2.63 9.74 -18.66
C THR A 260 3.43 10.85 -17.99
N GLN A 261 2.80 11.55 -17.05
CA GLN A 261 3.40 12.68 -16.35
C GLN A 261 2.79 12.85 -14.96
N VAL A 262 3.59 13.31 -14.02
CA VAL A 262 3.13 13.83 -12.73
C VAL A 262 3.71 15.23 -12.56
N LYS A 263 2.87 16.20 -12.19
CA LYS A 263 3.27 17.58 -11.91
C LYS A 263 2.99 17.95 -10.46
N ASP A 264 3.78 18.85 -9.88
CA ASP A 264 3.51 19.56 -8.63
C ASP A 264 3.33 21.07 -8.95
N GLY A 265 2.09 21.52 -9.01
CA GLY A 265 1.73 22.80 -9.63
C GLY A 265 1.92 22.72 -11.15
N GLU A 266 2.73 23.60 -11.69
CA GLU A 266 3.08 23.64 -13.13
C GLU A 266 4.34 22.84 -13.47
N ASP A 267 5.14 22.49 -12.46
CA ASP A 267 6.43 21.86 -12.65
C ASP A 267 6.34 20.33 -12.72
N ASN A 268 7.22 19.70 -13.50
CA ASN A 268 7.39 18.26 -13.49
C ASN A 268 7.84 17.79 -12.10
N TYR A 269 7.08 16.87 -11.52
CA TYR A 269 7.37 16.35 -10.20
C TYR A 269 8.41 15.23 -10.26
N SER A 270 9.55 15.45 -9.64
CA SER A 270 10.66 14.48 -9.62
C SER A 270 10.52 13.39 -8.57
N GLY A 271 9.58 13.52 -7.63
CA GLY A 271 9.44 12.61 -6.48
C GLY A 271 10.45 12.81 -5.36
N LYS A 272 11.54 13.56 -5.57
CA LYS A 272 12.63 13.72 -4.59
C LYS A 272 12.20 14.40 -3.30
N LYS A 273 11.28 15.36 -3.37
CA LYS A 273 10.73 16.08 -2.20
C LYS A 273 9.25 15.78 -2.04
N PHE A 274 8.70 16.03 -0.86
CA PHE A 274 7.26 15.98 -0.68
C PHE A 274 6.60 17.06 -1.57
N PRO A 275 5.49 16.73 -2.28
CA PRO A 275 4.83 17.72 -3.14
C PRO A 275 4.27 18.87 -2.30
N LYS A 276 4.40 20.09 -2.81
CA LYS A 276 4.06 21.32 -2.06
C LYS A 276 2.68 21.85 -2.40
N ASN A 277 2.22 21.59 -3.62
CA ASN A 277 1.07 22.25 -4.20
C ASN A 277 -0.05 21.26 -4.52
N LYS A 278 -0.37 21.20 -5.79
CA LYS A 278 -1.40 20.38 -6.38
C LYS A 278 -0.74 19.34 -7.28
N LEU A 279 -0.89 18.07 -6.96
CA LEU A 279 -0.48 17.01 -7.86
C LEU A 279 -1.46 16.92 -9.03
N THR A 280 -0.91 16.79 -10.24
CA THR A 280 -1.67 16.52 -11.47
C THR A 280 -1.04 15.32 -12.15
N ILE A 281 -1.85 14.30 -12.46
CA ILE A 281 -1.44 13.07 -13.12
C ILE A 281 -2.11 13.02 -14.50
N ALA A 282 -1.30 12.95 -15.54
CA ALA A 282 -1.73 12.78 -16.93
C ALA A 282 -1.62 11.30 -17.34
N TRP A 283 -2.49 10.88 -18.26
CA TRP A 283 -2.68 9.49 -18.66
C TRP A 283 -2.43 9.27 -20.15
N LYS A 284 -1.87 8.13 -20.48
CA LYS A 284 -1.59 7.73 -21.87
C LYS A 284 -2.87 7.55 -22.69
N GLU A 285 -3.94 7.06 -22.07
CA GLU A 285 -5.19 6.68 -22.69
C GLU A 285 -6.13 7.89 -22.95
N GLY A 286 -5.65 9.11 -22.73
CA GLY A 286 -6.40 10.33 -22.98
C GLY A 286 -7.59 10.54 -22.02
N ALA A 287 -7.62 9.86 -20.88
CA ALA A 287 -8.59 10.14 -19.83
C ALA A 287 -8.33 11.54 -19.23
N PRO A 288 -9.35 12.17 -18.60
CA PRO A 288 -9.17 13.44 -17.94
C PRO A 288 -8.06 13.37 -16.87
N GLU A 289 -7.23 14.40 -16.79
CA GLU A 289 -6.18 14.47 -15.77
C GLU A 289 -6.78 14.43 -14.37
N LEU A 290 -6.12 13.69 -13.47
CA LEU A 290 -6.46 13.69 -12.07
C LEU A 290 -5.63 14.74 -11.36
N SER A 291 -6.31 15.76 -10.81
CA SER A 291 -5.66 16.87 -10.13
C SER A 291 -6.22 17.03 -8.71
N PHE A 292 -5.33 17.12 -7.71
CA PHE A 292 -5.73 17.29 -6.31
C PHE A 292 -4.66 17.98 -5.48
N PRO A 293 -5.03 18.90 -4.56
CA PRO A 293 -4.11 19.53 -3.64
C PRO A 293 -3.64 18.54 -2.56
N VAL A 294 -2.36 18.63 -2.16
CA VAL A 294 -1.76 17.77 -1.13
C VAL A 294 -1.51 18.49 0.20
N ASN A 295 -2.03 19.70 0.34
CA ASN A 295 -1.86 20.53 1.54
C ASN A 295 -2.80 20.18 2.70
N LYS A 296 -3.82 19.35 2.46
CA LYS A 296 -4.80 18.92 3.49
C LYS A 296 -4.45 17.52 4.02
N THR A 297 -3.27 17.42 4.65
CA THR A 297 -2.83 16.20 5.33
C THR A 297 -3.53 16.09 6.68
N TYR A 298 -4.22 14.97 6.94
CA TYR A 298 -4.82 14.68 8.24
C TYR A 298 -3.97 13.72 9.09
N GLN A 299 -3.06 12.97 8.47
CA GLN A 299 -2.17 12.04 9.16
C GLN A 299 -0.78 12.08 8.54
N LYS A 300 0.23 12.19 9.41
CA LYS A 300 1.63 11.91 9.10
C LYS A 300 2.07 10.77 10.00
N ALA A 301 2.67 9.74 9.45
CA ALA A 301 3.18 8.59 10.17
C ALA A 301 4.55 8.18 9.63
N SER A 302 5.41 7.67 10.48
CA SER A 302 6.69 7.08 10.12
C SER A 302 6.61 5.56 10.15
N LEU A 303 7.31 4.88 9.24
CA LEU A 303 7.49 3.43 9.35
C LEU A 303 8.17 3.08 10.69
N LEU A 304 9.01 3.96 11.20
CA LEU A 304 9.72 3.78 12.47
C LEU A 304 8.80 3.86 13.70
N ASP A 305 7.60 4.45 13.57
CA ASP A 305 6.64 4.50 14.68
C ASP A 305 6.16 3.10 15.10
N LYS A 306 6.27 2.12 14.18
CA LYS A 306 5.89 0.72 14.39
C LYS A 306 7.03 -0.17 14.90
N VAL A 307 8.21 0.39 15.08
CA VAL A 307 9.42 -0.33 15.50
C VAL A 307 9.73 -0.02 16.95
N ASP A 308 9.80 -1.06 17.78
CA ASP A 308 10.17 -0.91 19.18
C ASP A 308 11.70 -0.87 19.33
N GLY A 309 12.18 0.03 20.20
CA GLY A 309 13.59 0.16 20.57
C GLY A 309 14.41 1.08 19.67
N TRP A 310 15.22 1.92 20.31
CA TRP A 310 16.03 2.95 19.64
C TRP A 310 17.05 2.37 18.65
N PHE A 311 17.72 1.28 19.01
CA PHE A 311 18.70 0.63 18.13
C PHE A 311 18.04 0.04 16.88
N ALA A 312 16.85 -0.59 17.00
CA ALA A 312 16.11 -1.13 15.87
C ALA A 312 15.63 -0.03 14.94
N LYS A 313 15.14 1.09 15.47
CA LYS A 313 14.77 2.29 14.69
C LYS A 313 15.96 2.85 13.91
N LYS A 314 17.13 2.97 14.58
CA LYS A 314 18.35 3.47 13.93
C LYS A 314 18.83 2.55 12.81
N ALA A 315 18.85 1.24 13.06
CA ALA A 315 19.22 0.25 12.05
C ALA A 315 18.28 0.27 10.84
N MET A 316 16.97 0.33 11.08
CA MET A 316 15.96 0.42 10.01
C MET A 316 16.07 1.72 9.22
N LYS A 317 16.33 2.85 9.89
CA LYS A 317 16.55 4.14 9.23
C LYS A 317 17.76 4.11 8.29
N ILE A 318 18.86 3.48 8.72
CA ILE A 318 20.07 3.32 7.90
C ILE A 318 19.77 2.40 6.71
N ALA A 319 19.14 1.25 6.95
CA ALA A 319 18.82 0.27 5.90
C ALA A 319 17.83 0.82 4.85
N ALA A 320 16.95 1.74 5.22
CA ALA A 320 15.99 2.37 4.33
C ALA A 320 16.51 3.65 3.66
N GLY A 321 17.81 4.01 3.85
CA GLY A 321 18.36 5.26 3.31
C GLY A 321 17.73 6.53 3.89
N GLY A 322 16.97 6.41 4.98
CA GLY A 322 16.27 7.53 5.61
C GLY A 322 15.05 7.09 6.40
N GLU A 323 14.25 8.04 6.83
CA GLU A 323 12.96 7.80 7.47
C GLU A 323 11.87 7.74 6.39
N ILE A 324 11.17 6.61 6.30
CA ILE A 324 10.04 6.47 5.36
C ILE A 324 8.80 7.08 6.02
N LEU A 325 8.26 8.09 5.37
CA LEU A 325 7.08 8.82 5.82
C LEU A 325 5.87 8.52 4.95
N PHE A 326 4.73 8.41 5.61
CA PHE A 326 3.41 8.31 4.99
C PHE A 326 2.62 9.57 5.32
N TYR A 327 2.26 10.30 4.29
CA TYR A 327 1.36 11.44 4.40
C TYR A 327 0.01 11.04 3.83
N ARG A 328 -1.04 11.14 4.63
CA ARG A 328 -2.41 10.85 4.21
C ARG A 328 -3.25 12.09 4.28
N GLY A 329 -4.01 12.32 3.24
CA GLY A 329 -4.86 13.48 3.14
C GLY A 329 -6.17 13.18 2.42
N ARG A 330 -7.07 14.13 2.48
CA ARG A 330 -8.31 14.16 1.71
C ARG A 330 -8.46 15.52 1.07
N SER A 331 -8.74 15.53 -0.21
CA SER A 331 -8.80 16.75 -0.98
C SER A 331 -9.99 16.73 -1.94
N ASP A 332 -10.38 17.91 -2.37
CA ASP A 332 -11.23 18.06 -3.53
C ASP A 332 -10.35 17.88 -4.77
N ALA A 333 -10.63 16.82 -5.52
CA ALA A 333 -9.97 16.54 -6.78
C ALA A 333 -10.71 17.22 -7.93
N SER A 334 -10.09 17.19 -9.12
CA SER A 334 -10.76 17.57 -10.37
C SER A 334 -12.13 16.89 -10.49
N HIS A 335 -13.06 17.54 -11.19
CA HIS A 335 -14.44 17.06 -11.37
C HIS A 335 -15.27 16.95 -10.07
N ASN A 336 -14.99 17.81 -9.07
CA ASN A 336 -15.74 17.89 -7.80
C ASN A 336 -15.80 16.57 -7.02
N LYS A 337 -14.73 15.78 -7.05
CA LYS A 337 -14.63 14.51 -6.32
C LYS A 337 -13.85 14.65 -5.02
N LYS A 338 -14.29 13.95 -3.99
CA LYS A 338 -13.49 13.74 -2.78
C LYS A 338 -12.52 12.60 -3.05
N LEU A 339 -11.25 12.86 -2.82
CA LEU A 339 -10.15 11.92 -3.02
C LEU A 339 -9.40 11.72 -1.71
N ASP A 340 -9.28 10.48 -1.28
CA ASP A 340 -8.33 10.10 -0.23
C ASP A 340 -7.02 9.69 -0.89
N TRP A 341 -5.91 10.21 -0.38
CA TRP A 341 -4.59 9.99 -0.94
C TRP A 341 -3.56 9.67 0.14
N THR A 342 -2.54 8.90 -0.25
CA THR A 342 -1.35 8.62 0.54
C THR A 342 -0.12 8.88 -0.31
N VAL A 343 0.77 9.75 0.15
CA VAL A 343 2.08 9.96 -0.46
C VAL A 343 3.12 9.33 0.46
N THR A 344 3.90 8.41 -0.09
CA THR A 344 4.92 7.65 0.65
C THR A 344 6.29 7.91 0.05
N GLY A 345 7.31 8.07 0.88
CA GLY A 345 8.69 8.19 0.45
C GLY A 345 9.64 8.45 1.61
N ALA A 346 10.94 8.48 1.31
CA ALA A 346 11.94 8.86 2.29
C ALA A 346 11.73 10.31 2.74
N LYS A 347 12.20 10.63 3.95
CA LYS A 347 12.21 11.99 4.47
C LYS A 347 13.11 12.86 3.59
N ASP A 348 12.61 14.04 3.26
CA ASP A 348 13.32 15.08 2.50
C ASP A 348 14.49 15.66 3.32
#